data_9140087dba14e98e03a712261378ddea
#
_entry.id   9140087dba14e98e03a712261378ddea
#
_cell.length_a   1.000
_cell.length_b   1.000
_cell.length_c   1.000
_cell.angle_alpha   90.00
_cell.angle_beta   90.00
_cell.angle_gamma   90.00
#
_symmetry.space_group_name_H-M   'P 1'
#
loop_
_entity.id
_entity.type
_entity.pdbx_description
1 polymer ?
#
loop_
_entity_poly.entity_id
_entity_poly.type
_entity_poly.pdbx_seq_one_letter_code
_entity_poly.pdbx_strand_id
1 'polypeptide(L)'
;ALTKLLADKPELAGSKIAELRARLATEKRTRKQKDLSRDELRAVWGAQLSQADREVLRGLTEAITDDGRRRTSISVVEAVQWAEEHLFDRNSVVLECQLWQEALGRARGEEFSLAELKQLTERRGYIRDTDRPGEVTKHDVLLREWEIVQTAKEGVGNCWPLVPNPKPANPTLDDEQRKALDGLLVSTNLVSVFRGGAGTGKSFVLHELVRHIQQSGRPVAVLAPQRQQVVEMEKEKTSLSTEKKS
;
A
#
# COMPACT_ATOMS: atom_id res chain seq x y z
N ALA A 1 -24.67 7.77 -24.49
CA ALA A 1 -25.47 7.55 -23.27
C ALA A 1 -25.07 8.53 -22.16
N LEU A 2 -23.78 8.60 -21.77
CA LEU A 2 -23.29 9.50 -20.72
C LEU A 2 -23.50 10.98 -21.06
N THR A 3 -23.24 11.36 -22.30
CA THR A 3 -23.43 12.74 -22.81
C THR A 3 -24.89 13.19 -22.75
N LYS A 4 -25.85 12.29 -23.03
CA LYS A 4 -27.29 12.55 -22.89
C LYS A 4 -27.69 12.69 -21.41
N LEU A 5 -27.17 11.83 -20.53
CA LEU A 5 -27.48 11.84 -19.11
C LEU A 5 -26.91 13.07 -18.38
N LEU A 6 -25.76 13.59 -18.85
CA LEU A 6 -25.14 14.82 -18.32
C LEU A 6 -25.86 16.08 -18.83
N ALA A 7 -26.46 16.03 -20.03
CA ALA A 7 -27.27 17.11 -20.54
C ALA A 7 -28.60 17.25 -19.77
N ASP A 8 -29.18 16.13 -19.34
CA ASP A 8 -30.46 16.10 -18.60
C ASP A 8 -30.31 16.42 -17.10
N LYS A 9 -29.08 16.31 -16.53
CA LYS A 9 -28.83 16.56 -15.10
C LYS A 9 -27.47 17.26 -14.87
N PRO A 10 -27.39 18.56 -15.07
CA PRO A 10 -26.15 19.34 -14.92
C PRO A 10 -25.65 19.45 -13.48
N GLU A 11 -26.45 19.07 -12.49
CA GLU A 11 -26.17 19.23 -11.06
C GLU A 11 -25.38 18.05 -10.44
N LEU A 12 -25.00 17.05 -11.23
CA LEU A 12 -24.28 15.88 -10.70
C LEU A 12 -22.86 16.24 -10.28
N ALA A 13 -22.56 16.11 -8.99
CA ALA A 13 -21.20 16.29 -8.46
C ALA A 13 -20.21 15.33 -9.12
N GLY A 14 -18.96 15.76 -9.30
CA GLY A 14 -17.92 15.01 -10.02
C GLY A 14 -17.71 13.57 -9.55
N SER A 15 -17.91 13.29 -8.24
CA SER A 15 -17.87 11.94 -7.67
C SER A 15 -18.95 11.01 -8.22
N LYS A 16 -20.18 11.52 -8.39
CA LYS A 16 -21.30 10.76 -8.98
C LYS A 16 -21.09 10.47 -10.46
N ILE A 17 -20.42 11.37 -11.18
CA ILE A 17 -20.07 11.15 -12.59
C ILE A 17 -19.06 10.02 -12.73
N ALA A 18 -18.04 9.94 -11.85
CA ALA A 18 -17.07 8.87 -11.84
C ALA A 18 -17.72 7.50 -11.54
N GLU A 19 -18.63 7.46 -10.57
CA GLU A 19 -19.38 6.25 -10.21
C GLU A 19 -20.30 5.79 -11.37
N LEU A 20 -21.01 6.70 -12.01
CA LEU A 20 -21.84 6.40 -13.18
C LEU A 20 -21.02 5.91 -14.37
N ARG A 21 -19.82 6.48 -14.59
CA ARG A 21 -18.89 5.99 -15.62
C ARG A 21 -18.44 4.57 -15.35
N ALA A 22 -18.02 4.27 -14.11
CA ALA A 22 -17.59 2.94 -13.69
C ALA A 22 -18.73 1.91 -13.84
N ARG A 23 -19.95 2.26 -13.43
CA ARG A 23 -21.13 1.40 -13.56
C ARG A 23 -21.49 1.14 -15.03
N LEU A 24 -21.54 2.16 -15.87
CA LEU A 24 -21.79 2.01 -17.31
C LEU A 24 -20.70 1.21 -18.02
N ALA A 25 -19.45 1.38 -17.64
CA ALA A 25 -18.33 0.58 -18.15
C ALA A 25 -18.48 -0.90 -17.78
N THR A 26 -18.96 -1.19 -16.56
CA THR A 26 -19.21 -2.56 -16.11
C THR A 26 -20.42 -3.20 -16.80
N GLU A 27 -21.53 -2.46 -16.92
CA GLU A 27 -22.77 -2.92 -17.58
C GLU A 27 -22.58 -3.17 -19.08
N LYS A 28 -21.74 -2.36 -19.75
CA LYS A 28 -21.43 -2.50 -21.18
C LYS A 28 -20.27 -3.43 -21.48
N ARG A 29 -19.63 -3.97 -20.45
CA ARG A 29 -18.51 -4.90 -20.64
C ARG A 29 -19.03 -6.19 -21.29
N THR A 30 -18.64 -6.43 -22.53
CA THR A 30 -18.92 -7.69 -23.21
C THR A 30 -18.32 -8.85 -22.42
N ARG A 31 -19.04 -10.00 -22.39
CA ARG A 31 -18.52 -11.20 -21.75
C ARG A 31 -17.17 -11.57 -22.34
N LYS A 32 -16.24 -12.00 -21.47
CA LYS A 32 -14.91 -12.47 -21.90
C LYS A 32 -15.08 -13.62 -22.90
N GLN A 33 -14.68 -13.39 -24.13
CA GLN A 33 -14.65 -14.42 -25.15
C GLN A 33 -13.45 -15.33 -24.87
N LYS A 34 -13.75 -16.55 -24.38
CA LYS A 34 -12.70 -17.49 -23.96
C LYS A 34 -12.23 -18.40 -25.11
N ASP A 35 -13.00 -18.45 -26.18
CA ASP A 35 -12.88 -19.45 -27.24
C ASP A 35 -12.20 -18.93 -28.50
N LEU A 36 -11.75 -17.66 -28.51
CA LEU A 36 -11.04 -17.08 -29.65
C LEU A 36 -9.53 -17.19 -29.46
N SER A 37 -8.86 -17.63 -30.50
CA SER A 37 -7.40 -17.58 -30.59
C SER A 37 -6.92 -16.12 -30.61
N ARG A 38 -5.63 -15.92 -30.35
CA ARG A 38 -5.02 -14.59 -30.35
C ARG A 38 -5.09 -13.90 -31.73
N ASP A 39 -5.03 -14.67 -32.80
CA ASP A 39 -5.07 -14.16 -34.16
C ASP A 39 -6.50 -13.78 -34.58
N GLU A 40 -7.49 -14.58 -34.18
CA GLU A 40 -8.91 -14.25 -34.36
C GLU A 40 -9.29 -12.97 -33.58
N LEU A 41 -8.80 -12.81 -32.34
CA LEU A 41 -9.01 -11.57 -31.58
C LEU A 41 -8.37 -10.35 -32.26
N ARG A 42 -7.16 -10.50 -32.81
CA ARG A 42 -6.51 -9.43 -33.58
C ARG A 42 -7.31 -9.04 -34.82
N ALA A 43 -7.85 -10.04 -35.54
CA ALA A 43 -8.70 -9.80 -36.70
C ALA A 43 -9.99 -9.04 -36.33
N VAL A 44 -10.66 -9.46 -35.24
CA VAL A 44 -11.86 -8.79 -34.74
C VAL A 44 -11.56 -7.35 -34.32
N TRP A 45 -10.48 -7.11 -33.58
CA TRP A 45 -10.06 -5.75 -33.21
C TRP A 45 -9.64 -4.92 -34.39
N GLY A 46 -8.91 -5.50 -35.33
CA GLY A 46 -8.52 -4.84 -36.58
C GLY A 46 -9.71 -4.41 -37.44
N ALA A 47 -10.79 -5.21 -37.45
CA ALA A 47 -12.02 -4.86 -38.16
C ALA A 47 -12.80 -3.69 -37.52
N GLN A 48 -12.61 -3.43 -36.23
CA GLN A 48 -13.25 -2.31 -35.53
C GLN A 48 -12.54 -0.96 -35.75
N LEU A 49 -11.29 -0.98 -36.24
CA LEU A 49 -10.51 0.22 -36.51
C LEU A 49 -10.84 0.79 -37.88
N SER A 50 -11.09 2.10 -37.95
CA SER A 50 -11.16 2.81 -39.22
C SER A 50 -9.79 2.85 -39.93
N GLN A 51 -9.79 3.19 -41.21
CA GLN A 51 -8.54 3.38 -41.96
C GLN A 51 -7.65 4.47 -41.32
N ALA A 52 -8.27 5.56 -40.89
CA ALA A 52 -7.58 6.67 -40.22
C ALA A 52 -6.96 6.23 -38.88
N ASP A 53 -7.65 5.43 -38.06
CA ASP A 53 -7.11 4.91 -36.80
C ASP A 53 -5.90 4.00 -37.05
N ARG A 54 -5.95 3.17 -38.10
CA ARG A 54 -4.82 2.29 -38.48
C ARG A 54 -3.57 3.08 -38.90
N GLU A 55 -3.79 4.18 -39.64
CA GLU A 55 -2.69 5.07 -40.06
C GLU A 55 -2.08 5.79 -38.85
N VAL A 56 -2.90 6.29 -37.93
CA VAL A 56 -2.41 6.89 -36.69
C VAL A 56 -1.60 5.87 -35.85
N LEU A 57 -2.12 4.65 -35.68
CA LEU A 57 -1.42 3.61 -34.91
C LEU A 57 -0.09 3.21 -35.59
N ARG A 58 -0.05 3.14 -36.92
CA ARG A 58 1.18 2.87 -37.66
C ARG A 58 2.20 3.99 -37.49
N GLY A 59 1.76 5.26 -37.60
CA GLY A 59 2.62 6.42 -37.39
C GLY A 59 3.18 6.49 -35.97
N LEU A 60 2.41 6.08 -34.95
CA LEU A 60 2.91 5.99 -33.57
C LEU A 60 4.02 4.91 -33.43
N THR A 61 3.90 3.78 -34.12
CA THR A 61 4.89 2.72 -34.08
C THR A 61 6.18 3.17 -34.79
N GLU A 62 6.06 3.84 -35.93
CA GLU A 62 7.20 4.40 -36.67
C GLU A 62 7.88 5.53 -35.88
N ALA A 63 7.13 6.44 -35.28
CA ALA A 63 7.67 7.51 -34.43
C ALA A 63 8.44 6.98 -33.20
N ILE A 64 8.03 5.85 -32.62
CA ILE A 64 8.73 5.22 -31.50
C ILE A 64 10.09 4.65 -31.94
N THR A 65 10.21 4.19 -33.17
CA THR A 65 11.46 3.64 -33.71
C THR A 65 12.46 4.71 -34.14
N ASP A 66 11.99 5.93 -34.45
CA ASP A 66 12.82 7.02 -35.01
C ASP A 66 13.23 8.07 -33.93
N ASP A 67 12.69 8.03 -32.73
CA ASP A 67 12.92 9.04 -31.68
C ASP A 67 14.30 8.89 -31.02
N GLY A 68 15.38 8.56 -31.69
CA GLY A 68 16.78 8.68 -31.25
C GLY A 68 17.08 8.72 -29.74
N ARG A 69 16.07 8.63 -28.89
CA ARG A 69 16.19 8.41 -27.46
C ARG A 69 16.80 7.03 -27.31
N ARG A 70 18.11 7.01 -27.08
CA ARG A 70 18.78 5.83 -26.53
C ARG A 70 17.93 5.37 -25.36
N ARG A 71 17.07 4.38 -25.58
CA ARG A 71 16.54 3.58 -24.48
C ARG A 71 17.79 3.11 -23.76
N THR A 72 18.02 3.62 -22.56
CA THR A 72 19.01 3.01 -21.69
C THR A 72 18.53 1.60 -21.49
N SER A 73 19.20 0.63 -22.15
CA SER A 73 18.85 -0.77 -22.00
C SER A 73 19.04 -1.12 -20.52
N ILE A 74 18.04 -1.75 -19.95
CA ILE A 74 18.08 -2.18 -18.55
C ILE A 74 18.67 -3.58 -18.55
N SER A 75 19.77 -3.77 -17.84
CA SER A 75 20.37 -5.08 -17.67
C SER A 75 19.50 -5.98 -16.76
N VAL A 76 19.67 -7.29 -16.88
CA VAL A 76 19.02 -8.29 -16.01
C VAL A 76 19.29 -7.99 -14.54
N VAL A 77 20.52 -7.57 -14.23
CA VAL A 77 20.96 -7.24 -12.86
C VAL A 77 20.20 -6.03 -12.32
N GLU A 78 20.09 -4.96 -13.10
CA GLU A 78 19.33 -3.76 -12.72
C GLU A 78 17.83 -4.03 -12.57
N ALA A 79 17.27 -4.87 -13.44
CA ALA A 79 15.87 -5.26 -13.35
C ALA A 79 15.58 -6.06 -12.06
N VAL A 80 16.45 -6.99 -11.69
CA VAL A 80 16.33 -7.77 -10.44
C VAL A 80 16.55 -6.88 -9.24
N GLN A 81 17.55 -6.01 -9.25
CA GLN A 81 17.81 -5.08 -8.16
C GLN A 81 16.61 -4.16 -7.91
N TRP A 82 16.02 -3.61 -8.97
CA TRP A 82 14.82 -2.80 -8.85
C TRP A 82 13.64 -3.58 -8.26
N ALA A 83 13.45 -4.84 -8.69
CA ALA A 83 12.39 -5.71 -8.16
C ALA A 83 12.61 -6.01 -6.66
N GLU A 84 13.87 -6.25 -6.25
CA GLU A 84 14.23 -6.42 -4.84
C GLU A 84 13.88 -5.19 -4.00
N GLU A 85 14.33 -4.01 -4.43
CA GLU A 85 14.07 -2.74 -3.76
C GLU A 85 12.55 -2.49 -3.64
N HIS A 86 11.81 -2.71 -4.73
CA HIS A 86 10.37 -2.49 -4.77
C HIS A 86 9.58 -3.43 -3.87
N LEU A 87 9.91 -4.71 -3.85
CA LEU A 87 9.17 -5.72 -3.09
C LEU A 87 9.56 -5.74 -1.61
N PHE A 88 10.86 -5.68 -1.30
CA PHE A 88 11.34 -5.72 0.08
C PHE A 88 11.20 -4.40 0.85
N ASP A 89 10.84 -3.30 0.16
CA ASP A 89 10.44 -2.06 0.84
C ASP A 89 9.17 -2.24 1.71
N ARG A 90 8.30 -3.17 1.32
CA ARG A 90 7.01 -3.37 1.97
C ARG A 90 6.79 -4.77 2.55
N ASN A 91 7.59 -5.73 2.16
CA ASN A 91 7.42 -7.12 2.56
C ASN A 91 8.76 -7.69 3.03
N SER A 92 8.75 -8.37 4.15
CA SER A 92 9.95 -9.05 4.66
C SER A 92 10.21 -10.37 3.94
N VAL A 93 9.17 -11.01 3.47
CA VAL A 93 9.21 -12.26 2.69
C VAL A 93 8.37 -12.08 1.44
N VAL A 94 8.90 -12.53 0.30
CA VAL A 94 8.23 -12.48 -1.00
C VAL A 94 8.33 -13.82 -1.70
N LEU A 95 7.43 -14.07 -2.65
CA LEU A 95 7.58 -15.23 -3.54
C LEU A 95 8.62 -14.92 -4.62
N GLU A 96 9.54 -15.83 -4.87
CA GLU A 96 10.58 -15.66 -5.90
C GLU A 96 9.99 -15.39 -7.30
N CYS A 97 8.82 -15.96 -7.60
CA CYS A 97 8.10 -15.68 -8.83
C CYS A 97 7.61 -14.21 -8.92
N GLN A 98 7.35 -13.54 -7.81
CA GLN A 98 7.02 -12.11 -7.80
C GLN A 98 8.24 -11.26 -8.17
N LEU A 99 9.44 -11.63 -7.70
CA LEU A 99 10.69 -10.97 -8.12
C LEU A 99 10.86 -11.07 -9.64
N TRP A 100 10.64 -12.25 -10.22
CA TRP A 100 10.74 -12.41 -11.68
C TRP A 100 9.67 -11.61 -12.42
N GLN A 101 8.46 -11.58 -11.90
CA GLN A 101 7.34 -10.83 -12.49
C GLN A 101 7.63 -9.32 -12.50
N GLU A 102 8.10 -8.79 -11.39
CA GLU A 102 8.43 -7.36 -11.27
C GLU A 102 9.65 -6.99 -12.14
N ALA A 103 10.70 -7.83 -12.15
CA ALA A 103 11.87 -7.63 -12.99
C ALA A 103 11.51 -7.63 -14.48
N LEU A 104 10.71 -8.60 -14.96
CA LEU A 104 10.19 -8.62 -16.33
C LEU A 104 9.29 -7.43 -16.62
N GLY A 105 8.48 -7.01 -15.64
CA GLY A 105 7.63 -5.84 -15.74
C GLY A 105 8.44 -4.56 -15.95
N ARG A 106 9.55 -4.40 -15.22
CA ARG A 106 10.47 -3.27 -15.30
C ARG A 106 11.19 -3.22 -16.64
N ALA A 107 11.62 -4.38 -17.12
CA ALA A 107 12.44 -4.53 -18.32
C ALA A 107 11.61 -4.82 -19.59
N ARG A 108 10.39 -4.31 -19.69
CA ARG A 108 9.55 -4.47 -20.88
C ARG A 108 10.24 -3.93 -22.12
N GLY A 109 10.45 -4.80 -23.09
CA GLY A 109 11.10 -4.46 -24.37
C GLY A 109 12.59 -4.75 -24.40
N GLU A 110 13.18 -5.29 -23.32
CA GLU A 110 14.53 -5.81 -23.29
C GLU A 110 14.56 -7.30 -23.65
N GLU A 111 15.67 -7.75 -24.20
CA GLU A 111 15.87 -9.13 -24.64
C GLU A 111 16.56 -9.95 -23.55
N PHE A 112 15.85 -10.32 -22.50
CA PHE A 112 16.31 -11.36 -21.59
C PHE A 112 15.21 -12.32 -21.18
N SER A 113 15.60 -13.55 -20.88
CA SER A 113 14.69 -14.65 -20.63
C SER A 113 14.39 -14.84 -19.14
N LEU A 114 13.28 -15.52 -18.86
CA LEU A 114 12.98 -15.97 -17.49
C LEU A 114 14.07 -16.92 -16.95
N ALA A 115 14.77 -17.67 -17.84
CA ALA A 115 15.85 -18.56 -17.43
C ALA A 115 17.04 -17.77 -16.87
N GLU A 116 17.42 -16.65 -17.51
CA GLU A 116 18.49 -15.77 -17.00
C GLU A 116 18.11 -15.14 -15.66
N LEU A 117 16.86 -14.71 -15.49
CA LEU A 117 16.37 -14.21 -14.21
C LEU A 117 16.48 -15.26 -13.11
N LYS A 118 16.02 -16.49 -13.35
CA LYS A 118 16.11 -17.59 -12.40
C LYS A 118 17.56 -17.89 -12.02
N GLN A 119 18.46 -17.98 -13.01
CA GLN A 119 19.87 -18.22 -12.76
C GLN A 119 20.52 -17.10 -11.95
N LEU A 120 20.14 -15.84 -12.20
CA LEU A 120 20.65 -14.71 -11.43
C LEU A 120 20.12 -14.74 -9.99
N THR A 121 18.83 -14.98 -9.77
CA THR A 121 18.24 -15.03 -8.44
C THR A 121 18.73 -16.21 -7.60
N GLU A 122 19.05 -17.34 -8.21
CA GLU A 122 19.71 -18.46 -7.54
C GLU A 122 21.08 -18.06 -6.95
N ARG A 123 21.82 -17.19 -7.63
CA ARG A 123 23.13 -16.70 -7.20
C ARG A 123 23.10 -15.54 -6.21
N ARG A 124 21.93 -14.92 -5.99
CA ARG A 124 21.77 -13.73 -5.14
C ARG A 124 21.89 -13.99 -3.64
N GLY A 125 21.96 -15.26 -3.23
CA GLY A 125 22.12 -15.61 -1.82
C GLY A 125 20.90 -15.31 -0.96
N TYR A 126 19.70 -15.37 -1.53
CA TYR A 126 18.47 -15.27 -0.75
C TYR A 126 18.38 -16.40 0.28
N ILE A 127 17.84 -16.08 1.44
CA ILE A 127 17.44 -17.06 2.44
C ILE A 127 16.10 -17.65 1.97
N ARG A 128 16.03 -18.97 1.89
CA ARG A 128 14.86 -19.74 1.45
C ARG A 128 14.32 -20.57 2.60
N ASP A 129 12.99 -20.59 2.74
CA ASP A 129 12.34 -21.48 3.69
C ASP A 129 12.15 -22.87 3.05
N THR A 130 12.56 -23.92 3.76
CA THR A 130 12.37 -25.31 3.33
C THR A 130 10.93 -25.75 3.43
N ASP A 131 10.17 -25.21 4.39
CA ASP A 131 8.79 -25.57 4.67
C ASP A 131 7.80 -24.81 3.74
N ARG A 132 8.28 -23.72 3.16
CA ARG A 132 7.50 -22.86 2.24
C ARG A 132 8.27 -22.63 0.95
N PRO A 133 8.27 -23.62 0.05
CA PRO A 133 9.03 -23.52 -1.20
C PRO A 133 8.59 -22.31 -2.03
N GLY A 134 9.60 -21.57 -2.49
CA GLY A 134 9.40 -20.36 -3.29
C GLY A 134 9.31 -19.06 -2.49
N GLU A 135 9.20 -19.08 -1.17
CA GLU A 135 9.37 -17.90 -0.34
C GLU A 135 10.86 -17.57 -0.15
N VAL A 136 11.20 -16.31 -0.31
CA VAL A 136 12.57 -15.82 -0.18
C VAL A 136 12.61 -14.53 0.64
N THR A 137 13.72 -14.34 1.36
CA THR A 137 14.05 -13.07 2.02
C THR A 137 15.53 -12.75 1.84
N LYS A 138 15.90 -11.52 2.15
CA LYS A 138 17.28 -11.05 2.15
C LYS A 138 17.84 -11.04 3.57
N HIS A 139 19.14 -11.22 3.69
CA HIS A 139 19.83 -11.24 4.99
C HIS A 139 19.66 -9.90 5.75
N ASP A 140 19.74 -8.77 5.05
CA ASP A 140 19.56 -7.44 5.64
C ASP A 140 18.13 -7.17 6.13
N VAL A 141 17.12 -7.75 5.45
CA VAL A 141 15.72 -7.68 5.86
C VAL A 141 15.51 -8.50 7.14
N LEU A 142 16.03 -9.72 7.18
CA LEU A 142 15.93 -10.59 8.35
C LEU A 142 16.66 -9.98 9.57
N LEU A 143 17.84 -9.37 9.36
CA LEU A 143 18.56 -8.68 10.42
C LEU A 143 17.75 -7.52 10.99
N ARG A 144 17.13 -6.70 10.15
CA ARG A 144 16.27 -5.60 10.60
C ARG A 144 15.09 -6.07 11.44
N GLU A 145 14.44 -7.16 11.04
CA GLU A 145 13.35 -7.73 11.84
C GLU A 145 13.85 -8.27 13.18
N TRP A 146 14.98 -8.94 13.15
CA TRP A 146 15.62 -9.43 14.38
C TRP A 146 15.97 -8.28 15.33
N GLU A 147 16.56 -7.19 14.83
CA GLU A 147 16.88 -5.99 15.60
C GLU A 147 15.63 -5.36 16.23
N ILE A 148 14.53 -5.27 15.48
CA ILE A 148 13.25 -4.77 16.00
C ILE A 148 12.78 -5.63 17.18
N VAL A 149 12.82 -6.96 17.04
CA VAL A 149 12.40 -7.89 18.09
C VAL A 149 13.33 -7.79 19.31
N GLN A 150 14.65 -7.71 19.10
CA GLN A 150 15.61 -7.56 20.20
C GLN A 150 15.40 -6.22 20.92
N THR A 151 15.28 -5.12 20.22
CA THR A 151 15.01 -3.80 20.78
C THR A 151 13.72 -3.81 21.63
N ALA A 152 12.67 -4.46 21.12
CA ALA A 152 11.42 -4.60 21.88
C ALA A 152 11.60 -5.43 23.16
N LYS A 153 12.36 -6.53 23.10
CA LYS A 153 12.65 -7.39 24.26
C LYS A 153 13.49 -6.68 25.31
N GLU A 154 14.54 -6.01 24.90
CA GLU A 154 15.43 -5.24 25.79
C GLU A 154 14.71 -4.06 26.45
N GLY A 155 13.69 -3.53 25.79
CA GLY A 155 12.85 -2.43 26.27
C GLY A 155 11.72 -2.86 27.21
N VAL A 156 11.59 -4.15 27.55
CA VAL A 156 10.53 -4.61 28.49
C VAL A 156 10.85 -4.15 29.91
N GLY A 157 9.96 -3.38 30.51
CA GLY A 157 10.10 -2.89 31.88
C GLY A 157 11.18 -1.80 32.08
N ASN A 158 11.85 -1.36 31.01
CA ASN A 158 13.02 -0.46 31.09
C ASN A 158 12.71 1.01 30.75
N CYS A 159 11.44 1.36 30.54
CA CYS A 159 11.04 2.71 30.20
C CYS A 159 10.25 3.36 31.34
N TRP A 160 10.25 4.68 31.36
CA TRP A 160 9.34 5.44 32.22
C TRP A 160 7.91 5.33 31.69
N PRO A 161 6.89 5.19 32.56
CA PRO A 161 5.49 5.19 32.14
C PRO A 161 5.18 6.40 31.28
N LEU A 162 4.27 6.24 30.32
CA LEU A 162 3.80 7.35 29.49
C LEU A 162 3.18 8.45 30.34
N VAL A 163 2.32 8.07 31.30
CA VAL A 163 1.73 8.95 32.29
C VAL A 163 1.72 8.22 33.65
N PRO A 164 2.64 8.54 34.58
CA PRO A 164 2.76 7.82 35.86
C PRO A 164 1.49 7.90 36.73
N ASN A 165 0.81 9.05 36.69
CA ASN A 165 -0.42 9.28 37.43
C ASN A 165 -1.52 9.77 36.47
N PRO A 166 -2.16 8.85 35.72
CA PRO A 166 -3.19 9.24 34.76
C PRO A 166 -4.42 9.84 35.47
N LYS A 167 -4.95 10.88 34.86
CA LYS A 167 -6.25 11.42 35.29
C LYS A 167 -7.36 10.41 34.97
N PRO A 168 -8.54 10.53 35.62
CA PRO A 168 -9.67 9.67 35.28
C PRO A 168 -9.93 9.66 33.77
N ALA A 169 -10.16 8.46 33.25
CA ALA A 169 -10.50 8.28 31.85
C ALA A 169 -11.89 8.83 31.54
N ASN A 170 -12.18 9.05 30.28
CA ASN A 170 -13.50 9.44 29.81
C ASN A 170 -14.56 8.42 30.28
N PRO A 171 -15.64 8.85 30.94
CA PRO A 171 -16.67 7.93 31.47
C PRO A 171 -17.40 7.15 30.36
N THR A 172 -17.33 7.57 29.11
CA THR A 172 -17.94 6.88 27.98
C THR A 172 -17.15 5.64 27.49
N LEU A 173 -15.93 5.43 28.01
CA LEU A 173 -15.18 4.19 27.77
C LEU A 173 -15.84 3.02 28.51
N ASP A 174 -15.97 1.89 27.83
CA ASP A 174 -16.32 0.64 28.48
C ASP A 174 -15.18 0.11 29.37
N ASP A 175 -15.43 -0.93 30.14
CA ASP A 175 -14.45 -1.45 31.11
C ASP A 175 -13.22 -2.07 30.42
N GLU A 176 -13.37 -2.68 29.24
CA GLU A 176 -12.25 -3.25 28.48
C GLU A 176 -11.38 -2.14 27.89
N GLN A 177 -12.01 -1.13 27.31
CA GLN A 177 -11.33 0.04 26.74
C GLN A 177 -10.58 0.80 27.85
N ARG A 178 -11.19 0.96 29.01
CA ARG A 178 -10.58 1.62 30.18
C ARG A 178 -9.36 0.85 30.67
N LYS A 179 -9.48 -0.47 30.85
CA LYS A 179 -8.36 -1.35 31.21
C LYS A 179 -7.20 -1.27 30.22
N ALA A 180 -7.52 -1.26 28.93
CA ALA A 180 -6.51 -1.14 27.88
C ALA A 180 -5.80 0.21 27.93
N LEU A 181 -6.54 1.30 28.09
CA LEU A 181 -5.99 2.65 28.23
C LEU A 181 -5.06 2.76 29.44
N ASP A 182 -5.53 2.33 30.61
CA ASP A 182 -4.76 2.37 31.85
C ASP A 182 -3.47 1.54 31.72
N GLY A 183 -3.55 0.33 31.13
CA GLY A 183 -2.39 -0.51 30.88
C GLY A 183 -1.36 0.15 29.96
N LEU A 184 -1.80 0.88 28.93
CA LEU A 184 -0.90 1.60 28.04
C LEU A 184 -0.25 2.81 28.71
N LEU A 185 -1.01 3.57 29.50
CA LEU A 185 -0.52 4.79 30.16
C LEU A 185 0.58 4.50 31.20
N VAL A 186 0.43 3.41 31.96
CA VAL A 186 1.38 3.02 33.03
C VAL A 186 2.43 2.02 32.58
N SER A 187 2.37 1.59 31.32
CA SER A 187 3.34 0.65 30.76
C SER A 187 4.77 1.20 30.83
N THR A 188 5.69 0.37 31.28
CA THR A 188 7.14 0.64 31.31
C THR A 188 7.87 -0.02 30.13
N ASN A 189 7.13 -0.57 29.18
CA ASN A 189 7.71 -1.19 28.01
C ASN A 189 8.00 -0.15 26.90
N LEU A 190 9.10 -0.33 26.18
CA LEU A 190 9.44 0.49 25.02
C LEU A 190 8.41 0.35 23.90
N VAL A 191 7.93 -0.87 23.69
CA VAL A 191 6.93 -1.20 22.67
C VAL A 191 5.71 -1.81 23.33
N SER A 192 4.55 -1.27 23.06
CA SER A 192 3.25 -1.80 23.48
C SER A 192 2.37 -2.05 22.27
N VAL A 193 1.75 -3.23 22.17
CA VAL A 193 0.89 -3.62 21.06
C VAL A 193 -0.57 -3.61 21.51
N PHE A 194 -1.37 -2.73 20.95
CA PHE A 194 -2.80 -2.65 21.19
C PHE A 194 -3.58 -3.27 20.03
N ARG A 195 -4.28 -4.36 20.28
CA ARG A 195 -5.05 -5.11 19.28
C ARG A 195 -6.53 -5.12 19.62
N GLY A 196 -7.37 -5.14 18.61
CA GLY A 196 -8.83 -5.26 18.74
C GLY A 196 -9.49 -5.50 17.40
N GLY A 197 -10.67 -6.12 17.40
CA GLY A 197 -11.47 -6.36 16.19
C GLY A 197 -11.94 -5.08 15.49
N ALA A 198 -12.55 -5.20 14.34
CA ALA A 198 -13.20 -4.06 13.68
C ALA A 198 -14.39 -3.58 14.54
N GLY A 199 -14.56 -2.26 14.65
CA GLY A 199 -15.67 -1.68 15.42
C GLY A 199 -15.53 -1.69 16.94
N THR A 200 -14.42 -2.18 17.52
CA THR A 200 -14.21 -2.23 18.99
C THR A 200 -13.79 -0.89 19.62
N GLY A 201 -13.89 0.22 18.90
CA GLY A 201 -13.56 1.55 19.44
C GLY A 201 -12.06 1.82 19.63
N LYS A 202 -11.17 1.09 18.95
CA LYS A 202 -9.70 1.31 19.05
C LYS A 202 -9.29 2.76 18.85
N SER A 203 -9.86 3.43 17.85
CA SER A 203 -9.55 4.83 17.57
C SER A 203 -9.92 5.73 18.74
N PHE A 204 -11.04 5.44 19.40
CA PHE A 204 -11.49 6.18 20.58
C PHE A 204 -10.51 6.03 21.76
N VAL A 205 -10.04 4.80 22.03
CA VAL A 205 -9.01 4.54 23.06
C VAL A 205 -7.70 5.24 22.71
N LEU A 206 -7.28 5.22 21.44
CA LEU A 206 -6.07 5.91 21.00
C LEU A 206 -6.18 7.44 21.12
N HIS A 207 -7.33 8.02 20.87
CA HIS A 207 -7.58 9.45 21.10
C HIS A 207 -7.42 9.82 22.58
N GLU A 208 -8.01 9.02 23.46
CA GLU A 208 -7.87 9.21 24.90
C GLU A 208 -6.41 9.05 25.36
N LEU A 209 -5.69 8.07 24.83
CA LEU A 209 -4.27 7.87 25.09
C LEU A 209 -3.45 9.10 24.68
N VAL A 210 -3.62 9.60 23.45
CA VAL A 210 -2.94 10.81 22.96
C VAL A 210 -3.28 12.01 23.83
N ARG A 211 -4.55 12.19 24.21
CA ARG A 211 -5.01 13.28 25.10
C ARG A 211 -4.28 13.24 26.44
N HIS A 212 -4.20 12.10 27.10
CA HIS A 212 -3.53 11.93 28.39
C HIS A 212 -2.03 12.25 28.30
N ILE A 213 -1.34 11.75 27.27
CA ILE A 213 0.10 11.99 27.06
C ILE A 213 0.35 13.49 26.84
N GLN A 214 -0.46 14.15 26.02
CA GLN A 214 -0.33 15.59 25.76
C GLN A 214 -0.60 16.44 27.00
N GLN A 215 -1.59 16.04 27.82
CA GLN A 215 -1.87 16.70 29.11
C GLN A 215 -0.72 16.56 30.12
N SER A 216 0.10 15.52 29.99
CA SER A 216 1.32 15.36 30.77
C SER A 216 2.51 16.16 30.26
N GLY A 217 2.34 16.94 29.18
CA GLY A 217 3.36 17.79 28.57
C GLY A 217 4.33 17.04 27.63
N ARG A 218 4.05 15.79 27.28
CA ARG A 218 4.90 15.00 26.37
C ARG A 218 4.44 15.14 24.92
N PRO A 219 5.38 15.25 23.98
CA PRO A 219 5.08 15.26 22.55
C PRO A 219 4.60 13.87 22.09
N VAL A 220 3.66 13.85 21.15
CA VAL A 220 3.14 12.63 20.54
C VAL A 220 3.17 12.78 19.03
N ALA A 221 3.77 11.81 18.34
CA ALA A 221 3.66 11.64 16.90
C ALA A 221 2.69 10.52 16.57
N VAL A 222 1.72 10.78 15.70
CA VAL A 222 0.77 9.79 15.20
C VAL A 222 1.11 9.48 13.75
N LEU A 223 1.34 8.21 13.45
CA LEU A 223 1.63 7.72 12.11
C LEU A 223 0.53 6.74 11.69
N ALA A 224 0.03 6.86 10.48
CA ALA A 224 -0.94 5.93 9.90
C ALA A 224 -0.65 5.72 8.41
N PRO A 225 -0.97 4.53 7.86
CA PRO A 225 -0.79 4.24 6.43
C PRO A 225 -1.63 5.14 5.52
N GLN A 226 -2.78 5.61 6.01
CA GLN A 226 -3.70 6.48 5.28
C GLN A 226 -3.70 7.88 5.88
N ARG A 227 -3.44 8.89 5.05
CA ARG A 227 -3.43 10.30 5.45
C ARG A 227 -4.74 10.72 6.14
N GLN A 228 -5.87 10.19 5.71
CA GLN A 228 -7.18 10.52 6.27
C GLN A 228 -7.28 10.18 7.76
N GLN A 229 -6.71 9.04 8.18
CA GLN A 229 -6.69 8.62 9.59
C GLN A 229 -5.88 9.59 10.46
N VAL A 230 -4.75 10.11 9.94
CA VAL A 230 -3.97 11.12 10.65
C VAL A 230 -4.76 12.43 10.79
N VAL A 231 -5.40 12.87 9.71
CA VAL A 231 -6.22 14.11 9.68
C VAL A 231 -7.41 14.01 10.64
N GLU A 232 -8.06 12.85 10.75
CA GLU A 232 -9.16 12.62 11.70
C GLU A 232 -8.65 12.75 13.13
N MET A 233 -7.52 12.15 13.47
CA MET A 233 -6.90 12.28 14.77
C MET A 233 -6.42 13.71 15.09
N GLU A 234 -6.06 14.50 14.07
CA GLU A 234 -5.64 15.91 14.24
C GLU A 234 -6.84 16.87 14.39
N LYS A 235 -7.93 16.65 13.68
CA LYS A 235 -9.13 17.50 13.78
C LYS A 235 -9.74 17.49 15.18
N GLU A 236 -9.74 16.34 15.84
CA GLU A 236 -10.21 16.23 17.22
C GLU A 236 -9.28 16.93 18.23
N LYS A 237 -7.98 17.08 17.92
CA LYS A 237 -7.07 17.93 18.70
C LYS A 237 -7.50 19.39 18.72
N THR A 238 -8.04 19.91 17.63
CA THR A 238 -8.41 21.31 17.48
C THR A 238 -9.72 21.64 18.20
N SER A 239 -10.69 20.71 18.23
CA SER A 239 -11.95 20.90 18.94
C SER A 239 -11.77 21.00 20.46
N LEU A 240 -10.83 20.23 21.02
CA LEU A 240 -10.51 20.24 22.46
C LEU A 240 -9.73 21.48 22.92
N SER A 241 -9.06 22.19 22.00
CA SER A 241 -8.36 23.45 22.33
C SER A 241 -9.31 24.64 22.32
N THR A 242 -10.47 24.55 21.70
CA THR A 242 -11.47 25.64 21.66
C THR A 242 -12.35 25.66 22.90
N GLU A 243 -12.60 24.52 23.53
CA GLU A 243 -13.38 24.44 24.79
C GLU A 243 -12.64 24.99 26.03
N LYS A 244 -11.31 25.20 25.95
CA LYS A 244 -10.51 25.79 27.05
C LYS A 244 -10.46 27.32 27.03
N LYS A 245 -11.14 27.98 26.08
CA LYS A 245 -11.18 29.46 25.97
C LYS A 245 -12.59 30.05 26.18
N SER A 246 -13.50 29.27 26.73
CA SER A 246 -14.85 29.76 27.11
C SER A 246 -15.00 29.79 28.62
#